data_31c0304e8ef1cc58dd6af3b514ff8521
#
_entry.id   31c0304e8ef1cc58dd6af3b514ff8521
#
_cell.length_a   1.000
_cell.length_b   1.000
_cell.length_c   1.000
_cell.angle_alpha   90.00
_cell.angle_beta   90.00
_cell.angle_gamma   90.00
#
_symmetry.space_group_name_H-M   'P 1'
#
loop_
_entity.id
_entity.type
_entity.pdbx_description
1 polymer ?
#
loop_
_entity_poly.entity_id
_entity_poly.type
_entity_poly.pdbx_seq_one_letter_code
_entity_poly.pdbx_strand_id
1 'polypeptide(L)'
;MSELCSVPRVSERFAQSNALDEDIARLKYVSGKREEALRRLGIRTVGDLLLHIPHRYLDFTRSWSIEMAPIGTVCTIIATVDRIVQKQPRPRMQVTEVSLVDETGVLQVAFFRQPWIAQQLKQGDRLAVMGKVEFAYGFKQIASPHFEKLEDGRAAGTILPVHYVSDGVSQAWMRRIVSGALEVVGNPFDPIPARLRVKRRLMSNARALRSIHFPSSMAERDIARRRLAYEEXXXXXXXXXXXXXVA
;
A
#
# COMPACT_ATOMS: atom_id res chain seq x y z
N MET A 1 23.40 24.61 -29.97
CA MET A 1 24.08 23.38 -29.48
C MET A 1 22.99 22.44 -29.01
N SER A 2 22.68 21.45 -29.83
CA SER A 2 21.63 20.49 -29.52
C SER A 2 22.19 19.40 -28.60
N GLU A 3 21.62 19.30 -27.43
CA GLU A 3 21.86 18.13 -26.58
C GLU A 3 21.27 16.92 -27.28
N LEU A 4 22.12 16.10 -27.85
CA LEU A 4 21.74 14.82 -28.41
C LEU A 4 21.22 13.96 -27.25
N CYS A 5 19.93 13.71 -27.27
CA CYS A 5 19.31 12.76 -26.34
C CYS A 5 20.02 11.41 -26.51
N SER A 6 20.86 11.05 -25.56
CA SER A 6 21.62 9.80 -25.63
C SER A 6 20.68 8.61 -25.45
N VAL A 7 20.51 7.84 -26.51
CA VAL A 7 19.78 6.56 -26.42
C VAL A 7 20.62 5.62 -25.55
N PRO A 8 20.06 5.06 -24.48
CA PRO A 8 20.83 4.15 -23.61
C PRO A 8 21.39 2.99 -24.42
N ARG A 9 22.61 2.62 -24.13
CA ARG A 9 23.27 1.49 -24.80
C ARG A 9 22.52 0.20 -24.47
N VAL A 10 22.59 -0.75 -25.41
CA VAL A 10 21.94 -2.07 -25.26
C VAL A 10 22.34 -2.73 -23.94
N SER A 11 23.61 -2.60 -23.55
CA SER A 11 24.10 -3.15 -22.29
C SER A 11 23.39 -2.60 -21.05
N GLU A 12 23.04 -1.30 -21.09
CA GLU A 12 22.33 -0.66 -19.97
C GLU A 12 20.87 -1.16 -19.86
N ARG A 13 20.25 -1.43 -21.01
CA ARG A 13 18.90 -1.99 -21.07
C ARG A 13 18.86 -3.41 -20.49
N PHE A 14 19.85 -4.22 -20.79
CA PHE A 14 19.97 -5.57 -20.24
C PHE A 14 20.26 -5.53 -18.74
N ALA A 15 21.11 -4.61 -18.28
CA ALA A 15 21.39 -4.44 -16.86
C ALA A 15 20.14 -4.06 -16.08
N GLN A 16 19.30 -3.16 -16.64
CA GLN A 16 18.05 -2.75 -16.02
C GLN A 16 17.03 -3.89 -15.93
N SER A 17 16.97 -4.76 -16.95
CA SER A 17 16.08 -5.91 -16.88
C SER A 17 16.54 -6.94 -15.87
N ASN A 18 17.83 -7.06 -15.65
CA ASN A 18 18.40 -7.99 -14.67
C ASN A 18 18.06 -7.58 -13.23
N ALA A 19 17.84 -6.28 -12.98
CA ALA A 19 17.49 -5.81 -11.62
C ALA A 19 16.17 -6.43 -11.11
N LEU A 20 15.20 -6.64 -12.00
CA LEU A 20 13.94 -7.31 -11.63
C LEU A 20 14.13 -8.79 -11.32
N ASP A 21 15.12 -9.43 -11.93
CA ASP A 21 15.41 -10.86 -11.75
C ASP A 21 16.31 -11.14 -10.54
N GLU A 22 16.85 -10.10 -9.90
CA GLU A 22 17.71 -10.25 -8.74
C GLU A 22 16.93 -10.80 -7.55
N ASP A 23 17.63 -11.60 -6.74
CA ASP A 23 17.06 -12.15 -5.50
C ASP A 23 16.75 -11.04 -4.50
N ILE A 24 15.63 -11.16 -3.79
CA ILE A 24 15.17 -10.16 -2.82
C ILE A 24 16.18 -9.92 -1.69
N ALA A 25 17.04 -10.91 -1.38
CA ALA A 25 18.05 -10.77 -0.33
C ALA A 25 19.06 -9.66 -0.62
N ARG A 26 19.13 -9.19 -1.87
CA ARG A 26 20.01 -8.07 -2.25
C ARG A 26 19.43 -6.72 -1.87
N LEU A 27 18.14 -6.65 -1.55
CA LEU A 27 17.49 -5.41 -1.18
C LEU A 27 17.85 -5.01 0.25
N LYS A 28 18.01 -3.72 0.45
CA LYS A 28 18.20 -3.14 1.78
C LYS A 28 17.02 -3.55 2.68
N TYR A 29 17.33 -3.90 3.91
CA TYR A 29 16.35 -4.29 4.94
C TYR A 29 15.76 -5.70 4.77
N VAL A 30 16.15 -6.45 3.75
CA VAL A 30 15.68 -7.82 3.53
C VAL A 30 16.73 -8.79 4.07
N SER A 31 16.52 -9.29 5.27
CA SER A 31 17.38 -10.30 5.90
C SER A 31 16.63 -10.96 7.06
N GLY A 32 17.08 -12.14 7.46
CA GLY A 32 16.53 -12.86 8.61
C GLY A 32 15.03 -13.08 8.49
N LYS A 33 14.30 -12.75 9.54
CA LYS A 33 12.85 -12.98 9.62
C LYS A 33 12.08 -12.29 8.49
N ARG A 34 12.54 -11.12 8.06
CA ARG A 34 11.85 -10.42 6.95
C ARG A 34 12.03 -11.15 5.63
N GLU A 35 13.22 -11.65 5.37
CA GLU A 35 13.46 -12.45 4.16
C GLU A 35 12.59 -13.71 4.16
N GLU A 36 12.57 -14.43 5.28
CA GLU A 36 11.74 -15.63 5.43
C GLU A 36 10.26 -15.33 5.20
N ALA A 37 9.78 -14.21 5.76
CA ALA A 37 8.39 -13.79 5.61
C ALA A 37 8.04 -13.50 4.15
N LEU A 38 8.92 -12.81 3.42
CA LEU A 38 8.71 -12.53 2.00
C LEU A 38 8.70 -13.82 1.18
N ARG A 39 9.61 -14.75 1.47
CA ARG A 39 9.66 -16.03 0.75
C ARG A 39 8.42 -16.88 1.00
N ARG A 40 7.85 -16.84 2.21
CA ARG A 40 6.57 -17.52 2.50
C ARG A 40 5.41 -16.96 1.68
N LEU A 41 5.49 -15.69 1.30
CA LEU A 41 4.49 -15.06 0.42
C LEU A 41 4.72 -15.39 -1.07
N GLY A 42 5.76 -16.19 -1.38
CA GLY A 42 6.10 -16.51 -2.77
C GLY A 42 6.97 -15.47 -3.44
N ILE A 43 7.48 -14.50 -2.69
CA ILE A 43 8.31 -13.41 -3.21
C ILE A 43 9.78 -13.85 -3.15
N ARG A 44 10.39 -14.08 -4.30
CA ARG A 44 11.78 -14.53 -4.41
C ARG A 44 12.68 -13.52 -5.09
N THR A 45 12.14 -12.78 -6.06
CA THR A 45 12.88 -11.78 -6.84
C THR A 45 12.34 -10.39 -6.57
N VAL A 46 13.12 -9.39 -6.95
CA VAL A 46 12.68 -7.98 -6.89
C VAL A 46 11.42 -7.79 -7.76
N GLY A 47 11.35 -8.45 -8.91
CA GLY A 47 10.15 -8.43 -9.76
C GLY A 47 8.94 -9.00 -9.07
N ASP A 48 9.08 -10.14 -8.37
CA ASP A 48 7.98 -10.74 -7.59
C ASP A 48 7.46 -9.74 -6.56
N LEU A 49 8.37 -9.03 -5.89
CA LEU A 49 7.99 -8.02 -4.88
C LEU A 49 7.19 -6.89 -5.51
N LEU A 50 7.65 -6.37 -6.64
CA LEU A 50 6.96 -5.25 -7.31
C LEU A 50 5.64 -5.67 -7.97
N LEU A 51 5.44 -6.96 -8.20
CA LEU A 51 4.16 -7.51 -8.67
C LEU A 51 3.29 -8.02 -7.52
N HIS A 52 3.77 -7.93 -6.27
CA HIS A 52 2.97 -8.22 -5.08
C HIS A 52 2.07 -7.01 -4.80
N ILE A 53 1.02 -6.90 -5.60
CA ILE A 53 0.17 -5.70 -5.68
C ILE A 53 -0.63 -5.55 -4.38
N PRO A 54 -0.76 -4.32 -3.86
CA PRO A 54 -1.62 -4.10 -2.69
C PRO A 54 -3.04 -4.56 -2.95
N HIS A 55 -3.65 -5.21 -1.96
CA HIS A 55 -5.05 -5.65 -2.08
C HIS A 55 -6.03 -4.56 -1.68
N ARG A 56 -5.55 -3.50 -1.01
CA ARG A 56 -6.38 -2.41 -0.52
C ARG A 56 -5.53 -1.16 -0.36
N TYR A 57 -6.19 -0.01 -0.33
CA TYR A 57 -5.53 1.30 -0.13
C TYR A 57 -6.26 2.08 0.95
N LEU A 58 -5.51 2.78 1.79
CA LEU A 58 -6.04 3.70 2.78
C LEU A 58 -5.83 5.11 2.23
N ASP A 59 -6.92 5.77 1.88
CA ASP A 59 -6.89 7.08 1.23
C ASP A 59 -7.03 8.17 2.28
N PHE A 60 -5.91 8.83 2.62
CA PHE A 60 -5.87 9.94 3.56
C PHE A 60 -5.85 11.30 2.85
N THR A 61 -6.10 11.33 1.54
CA THR A 61 -6.19 12.60 0.80
C THR A 61 -7.45 13.38 1.18
N ARG A 62 -8.46 12.69 1.71
CA ARG A 62 -9.73 13.26 2.15
C ARG A 62 -10.03 12.78 3.57
N SER A 63 -9.43 13.43 4.57
CA SER A 63 -9.76 13.17 5.96
C SER A 63 -10.76 14.19 6.46
N TRP A 64 -11.61 13.75 7.39
CA TRP A 64 -12.60 14.59 8.06
C TRP A 64 -12.13 14.92 9.46
N SER A 65 -12.44 16.10 9.95
CA SER A 65 -12.37 16.36 11.38
C SER A 65 -13.49 15.58 12.08
N ILE A 66 -13.31 15.31 13.37
CA ILE A 66 -14.30 14.53 14.13
C ILE A 66 -15.67 15.21 14.08
N GLU A 67 -15.70 16.53 14.29
CA GLU A 67 -16.97 17.27 14.27
C GLU A 67 -17.69 17.16 12.92
N MET A 68 -16.95 17.28 11.82
CA MET A 68 -17.55 17.36 10.48
C MET A 68 -17.80 16.00 9.84
N ALA A 69 -17.27 14.92 10.39
CA ALA A 69 -17.44 13.58 9.82
C ALA A 69 -18.92 13.21 9.74
N PRO A 70 -19.45 12.92 8.54
CA PRO A 70 -20.90 12.63 8.39
C PRO A 70 -21.27 11.30 9.03
N ILE A 71 -22.32 11.32 9.85
CA ILE A 71 -22.87 10.13 10.48
C ILE A 71 -23.50 9.24 9.40
N GLY A 72 -23.29 7.94 9.51
CA GLY A 72 -23.83 6.96 8.57
C GLY A 72 -22.97 6.66 7.37
N THR A 73 -21.82 7.34 7.22
CA THR A 73 -20.93 7.14 6.08
C THR A 73 -19.56 6.65 6.53
N VAL A 74 -18.86 6.02 5.59
CA VAL A 74 -17.47 5.60 5.84
C VAL A 74 -16.56 6.82 5.69
N CYS A 75 -15.84 7.15 6.74
CA CYS A 75 -14.96 8.31 6.79
C CYS A 75 -13.57 7.91 7.21
N THR A 76 -12.58 8.69 6.76
CA THR A 76 -11.23 8.66 7.29
C THR A 76 -11.04 9.84 8.23
N ILE A 77 -10.61 9.57 9.45
CA ILE A 77 -10.38 10.59 10.47
C ILE A 77 -8.96 10.41 11.00
N ILE A 78 -8.22 11.52 11.11
CA ILE A 78 -6.88 11.53 11.71
C ILE A 78 -6.98 12.20 13.07
N ALA A 79 -6.61 11.47 14.13
CA ALA A 79 -6.76 11.97 15.50
C ALA A 79 -5.72 11.33 16.41
N THR A 80 -5.60 11.87 17.62
CA THR A 80 -4.60 11.45 18.60
C THR A 80 -5.23 10.59 19.66
N VAL A 81 -4.55 9.52 20.07
CA VAL A 81 -5.01 8.65 21.16
C VAL A 81 -4.97 9.44 22.48
N ASP A 82 -6.13 9.57 23.10
CA ASP A 82 -6.26 10.20 24.41
C ASP A 82 -6.30 9.14 25.52
N ARG A 83 -7.09 8.08 25.33
CA ARG A 83 -7.26 7.07 26.38
C ARG A 83 -7.52 5.70 25.74
N ILE A 84 -7.04 4.65 26.43
CA ILE A 84 -7.26 3.26 26.03
C ILE A 84 -7.82 2.52 27.22
N VAL A 85 -8.95 1.83 27.04
CA VAL A 85 -9.61 1.07 28.10
C VAL A 85 -9.95 -0.31 27.59
N GLN A 86 -9.56 -1.35 28.33
CA GLN A 86 -9.98 -2.71 28.02
C GLN A 86 -11.17 -3.08 28.89
N LYS A 87 -12.22 -3.61 28.27
CA LYS A 87 -13.46 -4.02 28.95
C LYS A 87 -13.81 -5.45 28.58
N GLN A 88 -14.51 -6.12 29.48
CA GLN A 88 -15.05 -7.45 29.24
C GLN A 88 -16.52 -7.45 29.65
N PRO A 89 -17.41 -6.86 28.81
CA PRO A 89 -18.83 -6.75 29.16
C PRO A 89 -19.54 -8.09 29.28
N ARG A 90 -19.03 -9.13 28.64
CA ARG A 90 -19.56 -10.50 28.70
C ARG A 90 -18.41 -11.51 28.66
N PRO A 91 -18.59 -12.72 29.20
CA PRO A 91 -17.59 -13.78 28.98
C PRO A 91 -17.30 -13.97 27.50
N ARG A 92 -16.04 -14.13 27.12
CA ARG A 92 -15.56 -14.29 25.75
C ARG A 92 -15.73 -13.04 24.86
N MET A 93 -16.13 -11.90 25.43
CA MET A 93 -16.27 -10.66 24.65
C MET A 93 -15.32 -9.60 25.23
N GLN A 94 -14.11 -9.53 24.69
CA GLN A 94 -13.16 -8.50 25.02
C GLN A 94 -13.31 -7.32 24.05
N VAL A 95 -13.34 -6.12 24.61
CA VAL A 95 -13.45 -4.88 23.83
C VAL A 95 -12.32 -3.95 24.27
N THR A 96 -11.54 -3.48 23.31
CA THR A 96 -10.58 -2.40 23.56
C THR A 96 -11.20 -1.11 23.02
N GLU A 97 -11.51 -0.20 23.92
CA GLU A 97 -12.04 1.12 23.55
C GLU A 97 -10.88 2.12 23.53
N VAL A 98 -10.81 2.87 22.45
CA VAL A 98 -9.80 3.92 22.29
C VAL A 98 -10.53 5.23 22.06
N SER A 99 -10.25 6.21 22.93
CA SER A 99 -10.75 7.57 22.74
C SER A 99 -9.72 8.33 21.92
N LEU A 100 -10.16 8.84 20.79
CA LEU A 100 -9.33 9.65 19.90
C LEU A 100 -9.82 11.09 19.95
N VAL A 101 -8.88 12.04 19.91
CA VAL A 101 -9.22 13.46 19.95
C VAL A 101 -8.55 14.20 18.81
N ASP A 102 -9.25 15.20 18.30
CA ASP A 102 -8.66 16.23 17.44
C ASP A 102 -9.08 17.60 17.98
N GLU A 103 -8.80 18.65 17.25
CA GLU A 103 -9.14 20.02 17.66
C GLU A 103 -10.65 20.26 17.77
N THR A 104 -11.47 19.38 17.20
CA THR A 104 -12.93 19.60 17.06
C THR A 104 -13.76 18.69 17.99
N GLY A 105 -13.22 17.58 18.47
CA GLY A 105 -14.02 16.69 19.30
C GLY A 105 -13.37 15.38 19.69
N VAL A 106 -14.23 14.47 20.12
CA VAL A 106 -13.82 13.15 20.60
C VAL A 106 -14.50 12.08 19.76
N LEU A 107 -13.72 11.08 19.31
CA LEU A 107 -14.21 9.92 18.60
C LEU A 107 -13.95 8.67 19.43
N GLN A 108 -14.97 7.86 19.66
CA GLN A 108 -14.81 6.58 20.37
C GLN A 108 -14.65 5.48 19.34
N VAL A 109 -13.61 4.68 19.50
CA VAL A 109 -13.31 3.57 18.60
C VAL A 109 -13.30 2.29 19.43
N ALA A 110 -13.97 1.25 18.94
CA ALA A 110 -14.05 -0.03 19.64
C ALA A 110 -13.48 -1.15 18.77
N PHE A 111 -12.54 -1.92 19.35
CA PHE A 111 -11.97 -3.11 18.74
C PHE A 111 -12.47 -4.34 19.48
N PHE A 112 -13.18 -5.21 18.78
CA PHE A 112 -13.77 -6.40 19.39
C PHE A 112 -12.84 -7.60 19.19
N ARG A 113 -12.58 -8.34 20.27
CA ARG A 113 -11.76 -9.55 20.29
C ARG A 113 -10.32 -9.31 19.80
N GLN A 114 -9.80 -8.11 20.02
CA GLN A 114 -8.45 -7.71 19.63
C GLN A 114 -7.70 -7.10 20.81
N PRO A 115 -7.44 -7.87 21.89
CA PRO A 115 -6.80 -7.30 23.09
C PRO A 115 -5.38 -6.79 22.82
N TRP A 116 -4.70 -7.29 21.78
CA TRP A 116 -3.36 -6.85 21.42
C TRP A 116 -3.30 -5.39 20.99
N ILE A 117 -4.44 -4.79 20.61
CA ILE A 117 -4.50 -3.38 20.22
C ILE A 117 -4.02 -2.49 21.38
N ALA A 118 -4.40 -2.83 22.62
CA ALA A 118 -4.01 -2.05 23.79
C ALA A 118 -2.48 -2.06 24.01
N GLN A 119 -1.79 -3.07 23.48
CA GLN A 119 -0.33 -3.16 23.59
C GLN A 119 0.38 -2.42 22.44
N GLN A 120 -0.31 -2.24 21.32
CA GLN A 120 0.25 -1.57 20.14
C GLN A 120 0.12 -0.05 20.22
N LEU A 121 -0.84 0.45 20.98
CA LEU A 121 -1.15 1.87 21.05
C LEU A 121 -0.83 2.44 22.42
N LYS A 122 -0.48 3.72 22.46
CA LYS A 122 -0.29 4.47 23.70
C LYS A 122 -0.85 5.88 23.54
N GLN A 123 -1.12 6.53 24.67
CA GLN A 123 -1.57 7.92 24.69
C GLN A 123 -0.57 8.79 23.94
N GLY A 124 -1.08 9.66 23.10
CA GLY A 124 -0.27 10.55 22.27
C GLY A 124 0.01 10.02 20.86
N ASP A 125 -0.23 8.73 20.60
CA ASP A 125 -0.08 8.18 19.25
C ASP A 125 -1.08 8.84 18.31
N ARG A 126 -0.61 9.19 17.12
CA ARG A 126 -1.47 9.74 16.08
C ARG A 126 -1.92 8.62 15.15
N LEU A 127 -3.23 8.51 14.96
CA LEU A 127 -3.82 7.43 14.16
C LEU A 127 -4.63 8.01 13.01
N ALA A 128 -4.61 7.32 11.88
CA ALA A 128 -5.63 7.45 10.85
C ALA A 128 -6.57 6.26 11.00
N VAL A 129 -7.85 6.52 11.16
CA VAL A 129 -8.86 5.48 11.29
C VAL A 129 -9.89 5.63 10.17
N MET A 130 -10.36 4.51 9.63
CA MET A 130 -11.35 4.49 8.56
C MET A 130 -12.44 3.50 8.91
N GLY A 131 -13.67 3.98 8.91
CA GLY A 131 -14.83 3.15 9.17
C GLY A 131 -16.11 3.95 9.13
N LYS A 132 -17.23 3.26 9.33
CA LYS A 132 -18.54 3.88 9.32
C LYS A 132 -18.74 4.67 10.62
N VAL A 133 -19.01 5.95 10.49
CA VAL A 133 -19.24 6.83 11.64
C VAL A 133 -20.68 6.65 12.11
N GLU A 134 -20.84 6.35 13.40
CA GLU A 134 -22.15 6.25 14.05
C GLU A 134 -22.19 7.21 15.22
N PHE A 135 -23.37 7.46 15.77
CA PHE A 135 -23.51 8.32 16.93
C PHE A 135 -24.24 7.56 18.04
N ALA A 136 -23.63 7.46 19.19
CA ALA A 136 -24.25 6.80 20.36
C ALA A 136 -23.64 7.35 21.65
N TYR A 137 -24.46 7.43 22.67
CA TYR A 137 -24.04 7.86 24.02
C TYR A 137 -23.32 9.22 24.04
N GLY A 138 -23.74 10.12 23.13
CA GLY A 138 -23.18 11.46 23.09
C GLY A 138 -21.89 11.63 22.29
N PHE A 139 -21.40 10.57 21.67
CA PHE A 139 -20.14 10.61 20.93
C PHE A 139 -20.30 10.00 19.54
N LYS A 140 -19.50 10.50 18.61
CA LYS A 140 -19.30 9.78 17.34
C LYS A 140 -18.45 8.55 17.63
N GLN A 141 -18.77 7.45 16.95
CA GLN A 141 -18.15 6.15 17.20
C GLN A 141 -17.84 5.45 15.89
N ILE A 142 -16.77 4.65 15.89
CA ILE A 142 -16.47 3.71 14.80
C ILE A 142 -16.17 2.35 15.43
N ALA A 143 -16.91 1.33 14.98
CA ALA A 143 -16.69 -0.05 15.43
C ALA A 143 -15.72 -0.75 14.47
N SER A 144 -14.70 -1.38 15.02
CA SER A 144 -13.72 -2.18 14.28
C SER A 144 -13.17 -1.47 13.04
N PRO A 145 -12.61 -0.27 13.18
CA PRO A 145 -12.07 0.45 12.03
C PRO A 145 -10.82 -0.20 11.47
N HIS A 146 -10.51 0.10 10.23
CA HIS A 146 -9.15 -0.01 9.74
C HIS A 146 -8.36 1.16 10.32
N PHE A 147 -7.15 0.92 10.78
CA PHE A 147 -6.35 2.00 11.33
C PHE A 147 -4.89 1.86 10.96
N GLU A 148 -4.21 2.98 10.96
CA GLU A 148 -2.78 3.08 10.69
C GLU A 148 -2.18 4.03 11.72
N LYS A 149 -1.12 3.60 12.40
CA LYS A 149 -0.38 4.48 13.29
C LYS A 149 0.52 5.36 12.42
N LEU A 150 0.39 6.67 12.56
CA LEU A 150 1.12 7.62 11.75
C LEU A 150 2.43 8.00 12.42
N GLU A 151 3.54 7.81 11.72
CA GLU A 151 4.85 8.26 12.16
C GLU A 151 5.14 9.62 11.54
N ASP A 152 5.36 10.61 12.39
CA ASP A 152 5.88 11.95 12.04
C ASP A 152 5.19 12.62 10.84
N GLY A 153 3.87 12.70 10.86
CA GLY A 153 3.11 13.57 9.96
C GLY A 153 3.11 13.20 8.48
N ARG A 154 3.67 12.07 8.11
CA ARG A 154 3.87 11.71 6.70
C ARG A 154 2.63 11.17 5.99
N ALA A 155 1.61 10.74 6.70
CA ALA A 155 0.48 10.08 6.05
C ALA A 155 -0.69 11.01 5.72
N ALA A 156 -0.73 12.21 6.29
CA ALA A 156 -1.79 13.17 5.97
C ALA A 156 -1.66 13.57 4.49
N GLY A 157 -2.75 13.44 3.75
CA GLY A 157 -2.77 13.77 2.33
C GLY A 157 -2.17 12.73 1.40
N THR A 158 -1.94 11.50 1.89
CA THR A 158 -1.35 10.42 1.07
C THR A 158 -2.30 9.24 0.95
N ILE A 159 -1.97 8.33 0.03
CA ILE A 159 -2.64 7.05 -0.11
C ILE A 159 -1.63 5.96 0.27
N LEU A 160 -1.94 5.17 1.29
CA LEU A 160 -1.06 4.12 1.77
C LEU A 160 -1.51 2.75 1.25
N PRO A 161 -0.61 1.99 0.64
CA PRO A 161 -0.94 0.64 0.21
C PRO A 161 -1.01 -0.33 1.39
N VAL A 162 -1.93 -1.29 1.32
CA VAL A 162 -2.02 -2.41 2.25
C VAL A 162 -1.74 -3.69 1.47
N HIS A 163 -0.61 -4.31 1.78
CA HIS A 163 -0.18 -5.55 1.11
C HIS A 163 -0.57 -6.76 1.96
N TYR A 164 -0.69 -7.92 1.33
CA TYR A 164 -0.68 -9.16 2.09
C TYR A 164 0.71 -9.32 2.70
N VAL A 165 0.75 -9.59 4.00
CA VAL A 165 2.00 -9.76 4.75
C VAL A 165 1.93 -11.06 5.54
N SER A 166 3.08 -11.53 6.03
CA SER A 166 3.17 -12.70 6.90
C SER A 166 3.99 -12.36 8.14
N ASP A 167 3.97 -13.23 9.12
CA ASP A 167 4.75 -13.03 10.35
C ASP A 167 6.22 -12.75 10.02
N GLY A 168 6.74 -11.67 10.55
CA GLY A 168 8.11 -11.26 10.32
C GLY A 168 8.26 -10.02 9.45
N VAL A 169 7.18 -9.59 8.76
CA VAL A 169 7.20 -8.33 8.02
C VAL A 169 5.89 -7.56 8.27
N SER A 170 6.00 -6.34 8.75
CA SER A 170 4.83 -5.46 8.99
C SER A 170 4.49 -4.68 7.73
N GLN A 171 3.32 -4.02 7.72
CA GLN A 171 2.93 -3.12 6.62
C GLN A 171 3.97 -2.02 6.43
N ALA A 172 4.45 -1.42 7.51
CA ALA A 172 5.45 -0.35 7.43
C ALA A 172 6.74 -0.86 6.80
N TRP A 173 7.21 -2.05 7.19
CA TRP A 173 8.40 -2.64 6.59
C TRP A 173 8.17 -3.03 5.13
N MET A 174 7.00 -3.59 4.79
CA MET A 174 6.69 -3.91 3.40
C MET A 174 6.77 -2.65 2.53
N ARG A 175 6.21 -1.53 2.98
CA ARG A 175 6.26 -0.26 2.25
C ARG A 175 7.70 0.22 2.05
N ARG A 176 8.53 0.12 3.09
CA ARG A 176 9.94 0.51 3.00
C ARG A 176 10.71 -0.34 1.99
N ILE A 177 10.50 -1.65 2.04
CA ILE A 177 11.18 -2.59 1.15
C ILE A 177 10.75 -2.35 -0.29
N VAL A 178 9.45 -2.17 -0.53
CA VAL A 178 8.92 -1.88 -1.86
C VAL A 178 9.47 -0.54 -2.39
N SER A 179 9.51 0.48 -1.54
CA SER A 179 10.07 1.78 -1.93
C SER A 179 11.54 1.65 -2.33
N GLY A 180 12.32 0.91 -1.54
CA GLY A 180 13.72 0.65 -1.86
C GLY A 180 13.90 -0.12 -3.16
N ALA A 181 13.03 -1.10 -3.40
CA ALA A 181 13.04 -1.88 -4.65
C ALA A 181 12.78 -0.98 -5.87
N LEU A 182 11.81 -0.08 -5.76
CA LEU A 182 11.50 0.87 -6.84
C LEU A 182 12.68 1.78 -7.15
N GLU A 183 13.42 2.19 -6.12
CA GLU A 183 14.64 3.00 -6.32
C GLU A 183 15.74 2.21 -7.04
N VAL A 184 15.97 0.96 -6.61
CA VAL A 184 16.99 0.09 -7.20
C VAL A 184 16.67 -0.20 -8.67
N VAL A 185 15.41 -0.53 -8.97
CA VAL A 185 14.98 -0.86 -10.35
C VAL A 185 14.97 0.38 -11.24
N GLY A 186 14.61 1.54 -10.68
CA GLY A 186 14.62 2.81 -11.40
C GLY A 186 13.65 2.82 -12.57
N ASN A 187 14.18 2.73 -13.77
CA ASN A 187 13.39 2.80 -15.00
C ASN A 187 13.53 1.47 -15.79
N PRO A 188 12.78 0.44 -15.40
CA PRO A 188 12.93 -0.87 -16.00
C PRO A 188 12.48 -0.88 -17.47
N PHE A 189 12.96 -1.88 -18.19
CA PHE A 189 12.56 -2.10 -19.58
C PHE A 189 11.03 -2.21 -19.67
N ASP A 190 10.47 -1.56 -20.68
CA ASP A 190 9.03 -1.62 -20.91
C ASP A 190 8.75 -2.60 -22.06
N PRO A 191 8.14 -3.76 -21.78
CA PRO A 191 7.90 -4.75 -22.82
C PRO A 191 6.84 -4.33 -23.84
N ILE A 192 6.00 -3.32 -23.52
CA ILE A 192 4.99 -2.84 -24.45
C ILE A 192 5.61 -1.73 -25.31
N PRO A 193 5.68 -1.92 -26.64
CA PRO A 193 6.25 -0.90 -27.52
C PRO A 193 5.58 0.46 -27.38
N ALA A 194 6.37 1.53 -27.47
CA ALA A 194 5.90 2.90 -27.28
C ALA A 194 4.68 3.24 -28.17
N ARG A 195 4.70 2.81 -29.44
CA ARG A 195 3.57 3.04 -30.38
C ARG A 195 2.27 2.45 -29.82
N LEU A 196 2.35 1.25 -29.25
CA LEU A 196 1.17 0.57 -28.70
C LEU A 196 0.71 1.25 -27.42
N ARG A 197 1.65 1.69 -26.57
CA ARG A 197 1.31 2.43 -25.36
C ARG A 197 0.54 3.72 -25.66
N VAL A 198 1.02 4.46 -26.67
CA VAL A 198 0.34 5.68 -27.10
C VAL A 198 -1.06 5.35 -27.64
N LYS A 199 -1.14 4.38 -28.56
CA LYS A 199 -2.42 3.97 -29.16
C LYS A 199 -3.44 3.53 -28.11
N ARG A 200 -3.01 2.83 -27.08
CA ARG A 200 -3.89 2.28 -26.02
C ARG A 200 -3.97 3.18 -24.80
N ARG A 201 -3.30 4.31 -24.78
CA ARG A 201 -3.23 5.26 -23.67
C ARG A 201 -2.79 4.57 -22.38
N LEU A 202 -1.70 3.79 -22.47
CA LEU A 202 -1.14 3.06 -21.34
C LEU A 202 0.04 3.82 -20.77
N MET A 203 0.14 3.85 -19.44
CA MET A 203 1.33 4.44 -18.80
C MET A 203 2.55 3.53 -18.97
N SER A 204 3.74 4.08 -18.77
CA SER A 204 4.99 3.30 -18.85
C SER A 204 5.08 2.28 -17.72
N ASN A 205 5.90 1.25 -17.91
CA ASN A 205 6.14 0.21 -16.91
C ASN A 205 6.64 0.82 -15.59
N ALA A 206 7.65 1.69 -15.67
CA ALA A 206 8.21 2.33 -14.50
C ALA A 206 7.15 3.09 -13.69
N ARG A 207 6.31 3.85 -14.39
CA ARG A 207 5.24 4.61 -13.74
C ARG A 207 4.18 3.68 -13.17
N ALA A 208 3.81 2.63 -13.88
CA ALA A 208 2.80 1.67 -13.43
C ALA A 208 3.22 0.99 -12.12
N LEU A 209 4.48 0.51 -12.06
CA LEU A 209 5.02 -0.13 -10.86
C LEU A 209 5.03 0.84 -9.67
N ARG A 210 5.40 2.09 -9.91
CA ARG A 210 5.40 3.11 -8.85
C ARG A 210 3.98 3.42 -8.40
N SER A 211 3.08 3.66 -9.35
CA SER A 211 1.71 4.11 -9.07
C SER A 211 0.80 3.02 -8.52
N ILE A 212 1.11 1.73 -8.77
CA ILE A 212 0.32 0.66 -8.17
C ILE A 212 0.62 0.52 -6.67
N HIS A 213 1.84 0.88 -6.25
CA HIS A 213 2.20 0.82 -4.82
C HIS A 213 1.97 2.15 -4.11
N PHE A 214 2.34 3.27 -4.74
CA PHE A 214 2.26 4.60 -4.11
C PHE A 214 1.57 5.59 -5.06
N PRO A 215 0.26 5.43 -5.28
CA PRO A 215 -0.46 6.32 -6.18
C PRO A 215 -0.67 7.70 -5.56
N SER A 216 -0.71 8.74 -6.39
CA SER A 216 -1.06 10.09 -5.95
C SER A 216 -2.57 10.30 -5.87
N SER A 217 -3.34 9.43 -6.55
CA SER A 217 -4.81 9.43 -6.53
C SER A 217 -5.31 8.01 -6.81
N MET A 218 -6.54 7.73 -6.42
CA MET A 218 -7.16 6.44 -6.75
C MET A 218 -7.35 6.28 -8.25
N ALA A 219 -7.56 7.39 -8.98
CA ALA A 219 -7.62 7.36 -10.45
C ALA A 219 -6.28 6.92 -11.05
N GLU A 220 -5.16 7.42 -10.51
CA GLU A 220 -3.83 6.99 -10.95
C GLU A 220 -3.61 5.50 -10.68
N ARG A 221 -4.03 5.02 -9.50
CA ARG A 221 -3.98 3.60 -9.17
C ARG A 221 -4.71 2.75 -10.22
N ASP A 222 -5.89 3.19 -10.64
CA ASP A 222 -6.71 2.47 -11.62
C ASP A 222 -6.02 2.43 -13.00
N ILE A 223 -5.39 3.52 -13.41
CA ILE A 223 -4.63 3.58 -14.66
C ILE A 223 -3.44 2.62 -14.61
N ALA A 224 -2.73 2.58 -13.46
CA ALA A 224 -1.62 1.65 -13.26
C ALA A 224 -2.09 0.20 -13.33
N ARG A 225 -3.18 -0.10 -12.65
CA ARG A 225 -3.78 -1.45 -12.64
C ARG A 225 -4.16 -1.89 -14.05
N ARG A 226 -4.78 -1.01 -14.83
CA ARG A 226 -5.13 -1.27 -16.24
C ARG A 226 -3.89 -1.60 -17.06
N ARG A 227 -2.80 -0.84 -16.85
CA ARG A 227 -1.53 -1.07 -17.56
C ARG A 227 -0.95 -2.46 -17.23
N LEU A 228 -0.92 -2.82 -15.94
CA LEU A 228 -0.37 -4.11 -15.52
C LEU A 228 -1.24 -5.27 -16.04
N ALA A 229 -2.55 -5.13 -15.99
CA ALA A 229 -3.48 -6.12 -16.55
C ALA A 229 -3.30 -6.28 -18.06
N TYR A 230 -3.08 -5.20 -18.78
CA TYR A 230 -2.82 -5.23 -20.21
C TYR A 230 -1.53 -6.00 -20.52
N GLU A 231 -0.50 -5.79 -19.75
CA GLU A 231 0.78 -6.50 -19.92
C GLU A 231 0.59 -8.01 -19.68
N GLU A 232 -0.11 -8.33 -18.69
CA GLU A 232 -0.44 -9.72 -18.38
C GLU A 232 -1.16 -10.38 -19.56
N UNK A 233 -1.90 -9.70 -20.00
CA UNK A 233 -2.71 -10.18 -21.11
C UNK A 233 -1.93 -10.16 -22.39
N UNK A 234 -0.97 -9.31 -22.48
CA UNK A 234 -0.16 -9.22 -23.63
C UNK A 234 0.92 -10.29 -23.58
N UNK A 235 1.37 -10.56 -22.47
CA UNK A 235 2.30 -11.59 -22.27
C UNK A 235 1.73 -12.98 -22.49
N UNK A 236 0.57 -13.20 -22.28
CA UNK A 236 -0.16 -14.33 -22.55
C UNK A 236 -0.45 -14.49 -23.99
N UNK A 237 -0.64 -13.52 -24.56
CA UNK A 237 -0.87 -13.50 -25.97
C UNK A 237 0.38 -13.73 -26.76
N UNK A 238 1.38 -13.20 -26.27
CA UNK A 238 2.65 -13.41 -26.87
C UNK A 238 3.17 -14.82 -26.63
N UNK A 239 2.90 -15.28 -25.75
CA UNK A 239 3.23 -16.63 -25.45
C UNK A 239 2.41 -17.61 -26.24
N UNK A 240 1.34 -17.27 -26.41
CA UNK A 240 0.45 -18.03 -27.23
C UNK A 240 0.76 -17.93 -28.69
N UNK A 241 1.14 -16.87 -28.97
CA UNK A 241 1.58 -16.65 -30.30
C UNK A 241 2.88 -17.33 -30.61
N UNK A 242 3.67 -17.29 -29.77
CA UNK A 242 4.88 -18.00 -29.90
C UNK A 242 4.72 -19.48 -29.88
N UNK A 243 3.93 -19.84 -29.33
CA UNK A 243 3.62 -21.19 -29.28
C UNK A 243 2.94 -21.67 -30.52
N UNK A 244 2.35 -20.89 -30.99
CA UNK A 244 1.71 -21.19 -32.21
C UNK A 244 2.60 -21.13 -33.40
N UNK A 245 3.52 -20.50 -33.28
CA UNK A 245 4.51 -20.38 -34.28
C UNK A 245 5.49 -21.52 -34.30
N VAL A 246 5.67 -22.27 -33.38
CA VAL A 246 6.63 -23.37 -33.27
C VAL A 246 6.01 -24.74 -33.65
N ALA A 247 4.77 -24.88 -33.66
CA ALA A 247 4.04 -26.08 -34.05
C ALA A 247 3.92 -26.23 -35.57
#